data_1c77522fc6b08edfd666d669c152650a
#
_entry.id   1c77522fc6b08edfd666d669c152650a
#
_cell.length_a   1.000
_cell.length_b   1.000
_cell.length_c   1.000
_cell.angle_alpha   90.00
_cell.angle_beta   90.00
_cell.angle_gamma   90.00
#
_symmetry.space_group_name_H-M   'P 1'
#
loop_
_entity.id
_entity.type
_entity.pdbx_description
1 polymer ?
#
loop_
_entity_poly.entity_id
_entity_poly.type
_entity_poly.pdbx_seq_one_letter_code
_entity_poly.pdbx_strand_id
1 'polypeptide(L)'
;MSDLLSGRASGGQDAATQVTMADATGLDRFVTAQHDVYDQALAEIRAGRKRSHWMWFIFPQYQGLGFSPTSQHFAIKSLDEARAYLDHPLLGRRLIQCAEALLALPSNSAADIFGYPDDLKLQSSATLFAEISLEGSVFHRVLEKYFGGRLDSKTLMLVR
;
A
#
# COMPACT_ATOMS: atom_id res chain seq x y z
N MET A 1 10.79 23.90 -39.32
CA MET A 1 11.01 22.44 -39.35
C MET A 1 11.88 21.97 -38.19
N SER A 2 13.02 22.59 -37.98
CA SER A 2 13.88 22.22 -36.86
C SER A 2 13.20 22.34 -35.51
N ASP A 3 12.36 23.36 -35.34
CA ASP A 3 11.66 23.63 -34.09
C ASP A 3 10.70 22.53 -33.69
N LEU A 4 10.01 21.94 -34.67
CA LEU A 4 9.09 20.84 -34.43
C LEU A 4 9.81 19.58 -33.95
N LEU A 5 10.97 19.32 -34.53
CA LEU A 5 11.79 18.16 -34.14
C LEU A 5 12.33 18.33 -32.71
N SER A 6 12.76 19.55 -32.39
CA SER A 6 13.24 19.84 -31.03
C SER A 6 12.13 19.65 -30.01
N GLY A 7 10.91 20.08 -30.30
CA GLY A 7 9.78 19.92 -29.41
C GLY A 7 9.46 18.45 -29.12
N ARG A 8 9.54 17.59 -30.12
CA ARG A 8 9.32 16.16 -29.93
C ARG A 8 10.38 15.52 -29.06
N ALA A 9 11.64 15.89 -29.26
CA ALA A 9 12.73 15.38 -28.46
C ALA A 9 12.57 15.75 -27.00
N SER A 10 12.13 16.97 -26.72
CA SER A 10 11.84 17.39 -25.35
C SER A 10 10.76 16.52 -24.69
N GLY A 11 9.68 16.24 -25.41
CA GLY A 11 8.62 15.41 -24.89
C GLY A 11 9.10 14.00 -24.50
N GLY A 12 9.95 13.40 -25.33
CA GLY A 12 10.52 12.11 -25.04
C GLY A 12 11.42 12.13 -23.81
N GLN A 13 12.20 13.19 -23.64
CA GLN A 13 13.05 13.34 -22.46
C GLN A 13 12.24 13.51 -21.18
N ASP A 14 11.15 14.23 -21.23
CA ASP A 14 10.29 14.43 -20.07
C ASP A 14 9.69 13.10 -19.60
N ALA A 15 9.24 12.26 -20.49
CA ALA A 15 8.72 10.95 -20.15
C ALA A 15 9.79 10.06 -19.50
N ALA A 16 11.00 10.06 -20.04
CA ALA A 16 12.11 9.30 -19.47
C ALA A 16 12.49 9.82 -18.08
N THR A 17 12.46 11.13 -17.87
CA THR A 17 12.74 11.73 -16.56
C THR A 17 11.70 11.31 -15.53
N GLN A 18 10.43 11.25 -15.90
CA GLN A 18 9.37 10.81 -14.99
C GLN A 18 9.56 9.37 -14.54
N VAL A 19 9.92 8.47 -15.45
CA VAL A 19 10.22 7.07 -15.13
C VAL A 19 11.39 7.00 -14.15
N THR A 20 12.46 7.77 -14.39
CA THR A 20 13.62 7.79 -13.51
C THR A 20 13.27 8.29 -12.11
N MET A 21 12.41 9.31 -12.00
CA MET A 21 11.97 9.80 -10.70
C MET A 21 11.14 8.77 -9.95
N ALA A 22 10.28 8.03 -10.62
CA ALA A 22 9.51 6.95 -10.01
C ALA A 22 10.44 5.87 -9.47
N ASP A 23 11.47 5.47 -10.23
CA ASP A 23 12.48 4.52 -9.80
C ASP A 23 13.25 5.01 -8.57
N ALA A 24 13.53 6.31 -8.51
CA ALA A 24 14.26 6.90 -7.38
C ALA A 24 13.49 6.78 -6.06
N THR A 25 12.16 6.75 -6.09
CA THR A 25 11.34 6.54 -4.89
C THR A 25 11.19 5.06 -4.53
N GLY A 26 11.56 4.14 -5.44
CA GLY A 26 11.41 2.70 -5.23
C GLY A 26 9.97 2.21 -5.31
N LEU A 27 9.01 3.04 -5.65
CA LEU A 27 7.59 2.68 -5.66
C LEU A 27 7.18 1.84 -6.87
N ASP A 28 8.02 1.79 -7.91
CA ASP A 28 7.73 0.98 -9.11
C ASP A 28 7.56 -0.50 -8.79
N ARG A 29 8.22 -1.00 -7.75
CA ARG A 29 8.06 -2.40 -7.36
C ARG A 29 6.61 -2.71 -6.98
N PHE A 30 5.92 -1.77 -6.37
CA PHE A 30 4.50 -1.92 -6.03
C PHE A 30 3.61 -1.81 -7.26
N VAL A 31 3.88 -0.84 -8.13
CA VAL A 31 3.10 -0.66 -9.36
C VAL A 31 3.19 -1.92 -10.22
N THR A 32 4.40 -2.44 -10.41
CA THR A 32 4.63 -3.65 -11.19
C THR A 32 3.92 -4.86 -10.58
N ALA A 33 4.04 -5.05 -9.26
CA ALA A 33 3.42 -6.19 -8.58
C ALA A 33 1.89 -6.13 -8.65
N GLN A 34 1.31 -4.94 -8.59
CA GLN A 34 -0.14 -4.76 -8.60
C GLN A 34 -0.76 -4.85 -9.99
N HIS A 35 0.04 -4.73 -11.05
CA HIS A 35 -0.45 -4.53 -12.42
C HIS A 35 -1.54 -5.53 -12.84
N ASP A 36 -1.29 -6.83 -12.63
CA ASP A 36 -2.23 -7.88 -13.03
C ASP A 36 -2.96 -8.52 -11.83
N VAL A 37 -2.81 -7.97 -10.64
CA VAL A 37 -3.30 -8.58 -9.42
C VAL A 37 -4.32 -7.72 -8.69
N TYR A 38 -4.27 -6.40 -8.88
CA TYR A 38 -5.08 -5.47 -8.08
C TYR A 38 -6.58 -5.77 -8.18
N ASP A 39 -7.11 -5.97 -9.38
CA ASP A 39 -8.55 -6.21 -9.55
C ASP A 39 -8.99 -7.48 -8.83
N GLN A 40 -8.18 -8.54 -8.88
CA GLN A 40 -8.46 -9.77 -8.17
C GLN A 40 -8.39 -9.57 -6.65
N ALA A 41 -7.38 -8.85 -6.17
CA ALA A 41 -7.26 -8.56 -4.75
C ALA A 41 -8.48 -7.81 -4.23
N LEU A 42 -8.90 -6.77 -4.94
CA LEU A 42 -10.08 -5.99 -4.57
C LEU A 42 -11.35 -6.86 -4.59
N ALA A 43 -11.49 -7.71 -5.59
CA ALA A 43 -12.64 -8.64 -5.67
C ALA A 43 -12.66 -9.60 -4.48
N GLU A 44 -11.51 -10.14 -4.08
CA GLU A 44 -11.41 -11.02 -2.91
C GLU A 44 -11.77 -10.29 -1.61
N ILE A 45 -11.31 -9.05 -1.47
CA ILE A 45 -11.66 -8.23 -0.31
C ILE A 45 -13.18 -7.99 -0.28
N ARG A 46 -13.77 -7.60 -1.40
CA ARG A 46 -15.22 -7.35 -1.50
C ARG A 46 -16.05 -8.61 -1.23
N ALA A 47 -15.51 -9.77 -1.58
CA ALA A 47 -16.14 -11.06 -1.26
C ALA A 47 -15.94 -11.47 0.20
N GLY A 48 -15.14 -10.72 0.95
CA GLY A 48 -14.89 -10.99 2.37
C GLY A 48 -13.93 -12.15 2.64
N ARG A 49 -13.14 -12.55 1.64
CA ARG A 49 -12.21 -13.67 1.82
C ARG A 49 -11.04 -13.59 0.85
N LYS A 50 -9.83 -13.45 1.41
CA LYS A 50 -8.59 -13.48 0.66
C LYS A 50 -8.29 -14.93 0.23
N ARG A 51 -7.97 -15.12 -1.04
CA ARG A 51 -7.69 -16.45 -1.62
C ARG A 51 -6.31 -16.58 -2.22
N SER A 52 -5.69 -15.46 -2.65
CA SER A 52 -4.40 -15.48 -3.34
C SER A 52 -3.36 -14.62 -2.64
N HIS A 53 -2.13 -14.57 -3.18
CA HIS A 53 -0.95 -14.09 -2.46
C HIS A 53 -0.58 -12.67 -2.90
N TRP A 54 -1.17 -11.67 -2.24
CA TRP A 54 -0.94 -10.27 -2.60
C TRP A 54 -0.71 -9.34 -1.41
N MET A 55 -0.68 -9.87 -0.20
CA MET A 55 -0.67 -9.04 1.01
C MET A 55 0.49 -8.04 1.06
N TRP A 56 1.69 -8.49 0.67
CA TRP A 56 2.91 -7.69 0.79
C TRP A 56 2.85 -6.37 0.02
N PHE A 57 2.16 -6.33 -1.12
CA PHE A 57 2.15 -5.16 -2.00
C PHE A 57 0.78 -4.48 -2.12
N ILE A 58 -0.25 -5.02 -1.51
CA ILE A 58 -1.57 -4.36 -1.41
C ILE A 58 -1.69 -3.62 -0.08
N PHE A 59 -1.23 -4.25 1.02
CA PHE A 59 -1.18 -3.64 2.35
C PHE A 59 0.27 -3.69 2.86
N PRO A 60 1.15 -2.81 2.33
CA PRO A 60 2.56 -2.92 2.67
C PRO A 60 2.85 -2.56 4.12
N GLN A 61 3.88 -3.21 4.68
CA GLN A 61 4.33 -3.02 6.05
C GLN A 61 5.66 -2.28 6.10
N TYR A 62 5.99 -1.76 7.26
CA TYR A 62 7.29 -1.12 7.49
C TYR A 62 8.40 -2.17 7.55
N GLN A 63 9.61 -1.78 7.16
CA GLN A 63 10.78 -2.67 7.23
C GLN A 63 11.05 -3.11 8.68
N GLY A 64 11.56 -4.32 8.82
CA GLY A 64 11.89 -4.88 10.14
C GLY A 64 10.81 -5.78 10.73
N LEU A 65 9.62 -5.84 10.12
CA LEU A 65 8.54 -6.70 10.58
C LEU A 65 8.60 -8.09 9.96
N GLY A 66 9.02 -8.20 8.70
CA GLY A 66 9.15 -9.48 8.01
C GLY A 66 10.58 -9.72 7.57
N PHE A 67 10.97 -10.99 7.49
CA PHE A 67 12.35 -11.36 7.20
C PHE A 67 12.53 -12.19 5.93
N SER A 68 11.44 -12.60 5.28
CA SER A 68 11.52 -13.30 3.99
C SER A 68 12.01 -12.35 2.90
N PRO A 69 12.59 -12.87 1.81
CA PRO A 69 12.98 -12.03 0.68
C PRO A 69 11.81 -11.19 0.13
N THR A 70 10.62 -11.77 0.06
CA THR A 70 9.43 -11.06 -0.42
C THR A 70 9.05 -9.94 0.52
N SER A 71 9.03 -10.19 1.83
CA SER A 71 8.74 -9.16 2.84
C SER A 71 9.73 -8.02 2.77
N GLN A 72 11.01 -8.32 2.61
CA GLN A 72 12.05 -7.29 2.53
C GLN A 72 11.95 -6.49 1.24
N HIS A 73 11.63 -7.14 0.13
CA HIS A 73 11.47 -6.47 -1.16
C HIS A 73 10.35 -5.42 -1.12
N PHE A 74 9.22 -5.76 -0.52
CA PHE A 74 8.05 -4.88 -0.47
C PHE A 74 7.94 -4.05 0.81
N ALA A 75 8.94 -4.09 1.68
CA ALA A 75 8.91 -3.29 2.90
C ALA A 75 9.00 -1.80 2.59
N ILE A 76 8.19 -1.01 3.30
CA ILE A 76 8.29 0.45 3.28
C ILE A 76 9.49 0.83 4.16
N LYS A 77 10.42 1.61 3.62
CA LYS A 77 11.73 1.81 4.24
C LYS A 77 11.83 3.04 5.12
N SER A 78 10.85 3.94 5.02
CA SER A 78 10.83 5.18 5.81
C SER A 78 9.42 5.75 5.86
N LEU A 79 9.16 6.67 6.78
CA LEU A 79 7.89 7.39 6.79
C LEU A 79 7.73 8.26 5.53
N ASP A 80 8.84 8.78 4.99
CA ASP A 80 8.78 9.53 3.73
C ASP A 80 8.33 8.64 2.57
N GLU A 81 8.80 7.38 2.52
CA GLU A 81 8.32 6.44 1.51
C GLU A 81 6.83 6.11 1.72
N ALA A 82 6.38 5.96 2.96
CA ALA A 82 4.96 5.75 3.25
C ALA A 82 4.12 6.93 2.76
N ARG A 83 4.58 8.16 2.98
CA ARG A 83 3.90 9.36 2.47
C ARG A 83 3.88 9.38 0.95
N ALA A 84 5.01 9.07 0.32
CA ALA A 84 5.10 9.01 -1.15
C ALA A 84 4.16 7.95 -1.73
N TYR A 85 4.04 6.80 -1.05
CA TYR A 85 3.11 5.74 -1.44
C TYR A 85 1.67 6.25 -1.41
N LEU A 86 1.27 6.87 -0.31
CA LEU A 86 -0.09 7.36 -0.13
C LEU A 86 -0.41 8.52 -1.09
N ASP A 87 0.58 9.35 -1.40
CA ASP A 87 0.44 10.47 -2.34
C ASP A 87 0.51 10.03 -3.81
N HIS A 88 0.97 8.82 -4.07
CA HIS A 88 1.06 8.31 -5.43
C HIS A 88 -0.34 8.18 -6.04
N PRO A 89 -0.57 8.73 -7.25
CA PRO A 89 -1.92 8.78 -7.83
C PRO A 89 -2.56 7.42 -8.07
N LEU A 90 -1.78 6.37 -8.23
CA LEU A 90 -2.29 5.02 -8.40
C LEU A 90 -2.29 4.26 -7.07
N LEU A 91 -1.13 4.18 -6.41
CA LEU A 91 -0.95 3.35 -5.22
C LEU A 91 -1.78 3.84 -4.03
N GLY A 92 -1.79 5.14 -3.80
CA GLY A 92 -2.56 5.73 -2.71
C GLY A 92 -4.05 5.50 -2.89
N ARG A 93 -4.55 5.74 -4.10
CA ARG A 93 -5.96 5.53 -4.42
C ARG A 93 -6.37 4.06 -4.23
N ARG A 94 -5.52 3.13 -4.67
CA ARG A 94 -5.79 1.69 -4.54
C ARG A 94 -5.80 1.24 -3.09
N LEU A 95 -4.85 1.74 -2.30
CA LEU A 95 -4.80 1.41 -0.87
C LEU A 95 -6.06 1.90 -0.15
N ILE A 96 -6.45 3.14 -0.41
CA ILE A 96 -7.67 3.72 0.17
C ILE A 96 -8.89 2.93 -0.28
N GLN A 97 -8.98 2.57 -1.54
CA GLN A 97 -10.09 1.79 -2.09
C GLN A 97 -10.22 0.43 -1.42
N CYS A 98 -9.09 -0.26 -1.20
CA CYS A 98 -9.09 -1.53 -0.49
C CYS A 98 -9.51 -1.38 0.97
N ALA A 99 -9.04 -0.33 1.64
CA ALA A 99 -9.43 -0.05 3.01
C ALA A 99 -10.93 0.28 3.12
N GLU A 100 -11.45 1.06 2.19
CA GLU A 100 -12.88 1.36 2.15
C GLU A 100 -13.72 0.11 1.90
N ALA A 101 -13.24 -0.79 1.05
CA ALA A 101 -13.90 -2.08 0.82
C ALA A 101 -13.98 -2.90 2.09
N LEU A 102 -12.92 -2.91 2.91
CA LEU A 102 -12.94 -3.57 4.22
C LEU A 102 -13.97 -2.96 5.15
N LEU A 103 -14.09 -1.63 5.14
CA LEU A 103 -15.07 -0.95 5.99
C LEU A 103 -16.52 -1.26 5.58
N ALA A 104 -16.75 -1.58 4.32
CA ALA A 104 -18.08 -1.88 3.80
C ALA A 104 -18.54 -3.30 4.13
N LEU A 105 -17.65 -4.19 4.57
CA LEU A 105 -18.01 -5.58 4.86
C LEU A 105 -18.82 -5.67 6.16
N PRO A 106 -19.78 -6.63 6.24
CA PRO A 106 -20.51 -6.85 7.49
C PRO A 106 -19.67 -7.50 8.58
N SER A 107 -18.63 -8.26 8.21
CA SER A 107 -17.76 -8.94 9.17
C SER A 107 -16.85 -7.96 9.91
N ASN A 108 -16.55 -8.27 11.18
CA ASN A 108 -15.55 -7.54 11.98
C ASN A 108 -14.33 -8.42 12.28
N SER A 109 -14.19 -9.54 11.59
CA SER A 109 -13.08 -10.47 11.83
C SER A 109 -12.06 -10.41 10.70
N ALA A 110 -10.92 -9.80 10.99
CA ALA A 110 -9.79 -9.80 10.05
C ALA A 110 -9.28 -11.22 9.79
N ALA A 111 -9.31 -12.08 10.80
CA ALA A 111 -8.87 -13.47 10.67
C ALA A 111 -9.74 -14.24 9.68
N ASP A 112 -11.05 -13.99 9.68
CA ASP A 112 -11.96 -14.66 8.75
C ASP A 112 -11.73 -14.22 7.30
N ILE A 113 -11.36 -12.94 7.11
CA ILE A 113 -11.12 -12.39 5.77
C ILE A 113 -9.74 -12.79 5.25
N PHE A 114 -8.72 -12.64 6.07
CA PHE A 114 -7.31 -12.75 5.64
C PHE A 114 -6.64 -14.04 6.06
N GLY A 115 -7.08 -14.66 7.15
CA GLY A 115 -6.36 -15.76 7.77
C GLY A 115 -5.13 -15.26 8.53
N TYR A 116 -4.55 -16.12 9.37
CA TYR A 116 -3.33 -15.85 10.10
C TYR A 116 -2.12 -16.27 9.25
N PRO A 117 -1.04 -15.49 9.12
CA PRO A 117 -0.77 -14.23 9.84
C PRO A 117 -1.13 -12.95 9.05
N ASP A 118 -1.83 -13.05 7.93
CA ASP A 118 -2.15 -11.87 7.10
C ASP A 118 -3.06 -10.87 7.83
N ASP A 119 -3.89 -11.35 8.76
CA ASP A 119 -4.69 -10.47 9.61
C ASP A 119 -3.81 -9.52 10.44
N LEU A 120 -2.68 -10.00 10.95
CA LEU A 120 -1.74 -9.18 11.69
C LEU A 120 -0.97 -8.21 10.77
N LYS A 121 -0.75 -8.59 9.54
CA LYS A 121 -0.15 -7.71 8.55
C LYS A 121 -1.07 -6.54 8.20
N LEU A 122 -2.37 -6.78 8.17
CA LEU A 122 -3.34 -5.70 8.00
C LEU A 122 -3.23 -4.69 9.13
N GLN A 123 -3.13 -5.15 10.38
CA GLN A 123 -2.97 -4.27 11.53
C GLN A 123 -1.69 -3.44 11.41
N SER A 124 -0.57 -4.08 11.05
CA SER A 124 0.70 -3.38 10.87
C SER A 124 0.63 -2.32 9.78
N SER A 125 0.05 -2.67 8.64
CA SER A 125 -0.09 -1.73 7.51
C SER A 125 -0.99 -0.56 7.87
N ALA A 126 -2.15 -0.83 8.46
CA ALA A 126 -3.07 0.23 8.87
C ALA A 126 -2.45 1.15 9.92
N THR A 127 -1.65 0.60 10.84
CA THR A 127 -0.92 1.40 11.82
C THR A 127 0.07 2.33 11.14
N LEU A 128 0.83 1.82 10.17
CA LEU A 128 1.81 2.61 9.42
C LEU A 128 1.16 3.82 8.75
N PHE A 129 0.10 3.57 7.99
CA PHE A 129 -0.54 4.64 7.22
C PHE A 129 -1.40 5.56 8.11
N ALA A 130 -1.90 5.07 9.24
CA ALA A 130 -2.55 5.93 10.23
C ALA A 130 -1.57 6.94 10.84
N GLU A 131 -0.31 6.52 11.06
CA GLU A 131 0.73 7.41 11.62
C GLU A 131 0.99 8.64 10.75
N ILE A 132 0.84 8.52 9.44
CA ILE A 132 1.09 9.63 8.51
C ILE A 132 -0.21 10.29 8.03
N SER A 133 -1.35 9.94 8.60
CA SER A 133 -2.66 10.47 8.20
C SER A 133 -3.28 11.24 9.34
N LEU A 134 -4.23 12.11 9.00
CA LEU A 134 -5.00 12.84 10.01
C LEU A 134 -5.90 11.87 10.78
N GLU A 135 -6.15 12.20 12.02
CA GLU A 135 -7.06 11.46 12.90
C GLU A 135 -8.40 11.22 12.20
N GLY A 136 -8.93 10.02 12.34
CA GLY A 136 -10.19 9.66 11.69
C GLY A 136 -10.05 9.24 10.25
N SER A 137 -8.81 9.04 9.76
CA SER A 137 -8.59 8.54 8.39
C SER A 137 -9.20 7.16 8.19
N VAL A 138 -9.25 6.73 6.95
CA VAL A 138 -9.73 5.38 6.60
C VAL A 138 -8.94 4.29 7.34
N PHE A 139 -7.65 4.53 7.57
CA PHE A 139 -6.78 3.57 8.28
C PHE A 139 -7.11 3.49 9.76
N HIS A 140 -7.41 4.62 10.38
CA HIS A 140 -7.89 4.65 11.77
C HIS A 140 -9.22 3.89 11.90
N ARG A 141 -10.09 4.03 10.92
CA ARG A 141 -11.39 3.34 10.93
C ARG A 141 -11.24 1.84 10.72
N VAL A 142 -10.28 1.40 9.90
CA VAL A 142 -9.97 -0.03 9.76
C VAL A 142 -9.47 -0.60 11.08
N LEU A 143 -8.57 0.12 11.76
CA LEU A 143 -8.07 -0.30 13.08
C LEU A 143 -9.22 -0.41 14.09
N GLU A 144 -10.11 0.57 14.10
CA GLU A 144 -11.25 0.56 15.00
C GLU A 144 -12.17 -0.64 14.73
N LYS A 145 -12.50 -0.87 13.48
CA LYS A 145 -13.44 -1.93 13.11
C LYS A 145 -12.90 -3.34 13.38
N TYR A 146 -11.65 -3.59 13.03
CA TYR A 146 -11.09 -4.94 13.05
C TYR A 146 -10.19 -5.24 14.23
N PHE A 147 -9.70 -4.22 14.91
CA PHE A 147 -8.72 -4.39 16.00
C PHE A 147 -9.07 -3.61 17.26
N GLY A 148 -10.29 -3.08 17.34
CA GLY A 148 -10.72 -2.30 18.50
C GLY A 148 -9.89 -1.05 18.74
N GLY A 149 -9.34 -0.47 17.66
CA GLY A 149 -8.50 0.71 17.73
C GLY A 149 -7.06 0.44 18.15
N ARG A 150 -6.67 -0.83 18.33
CA ARG A 150 -5.31 -1.17 18.76
C ARG A 150 -4.31 -1.01 17.62
N LEU A 151 -3.28 -0.22 17.87
CA LEU A 151 -2.15 -0.04 16.98
C LEU A 151 -1.19 -1.21 17.12
N ASP A 152 -0.46 -1.52 16.03
CA ASP A 152 0.59 -2.52 16.10
C ASP A 152 1.82 -1.95 16.82
N SER A 153 2.14 -2.48 17.99
CA SER A 153 3.22 -1.96 18.83
C SER A 153 4.60 -2.06 18.16
N LYS A 154 4.85 -3.12 17.40
CA LYS A 154 6.13 -3.27 16.72
C LYS A 154 6.32 -2.20 15.64
N THR A 155 5.28 -1.92 14.87
CA THR A 155 5.33 -0.83 13.88
C THR A 155 5.65 0.49 14.56
N LEU A 156 4.97 0.81 15.66
CA LEU A 156 5.21 2.05 16.39
C LEU A 156 6.64 2.16 16.89
N MET A 157 7.21 1.07 17.38
CA MET A 157 8.61 1.06 17.84
C MET A 157 9.57 1.34 16.70
N LEU A 158 9.28 0.87 15.50
CA LEU A 158 10.16 1.04 14.36
C LEU A 158 10.08 2.44 13.75
N VAL A 159 8.90 3.10 13.81
CA VAL A 159 8.68 4.39 13.14
C VAL A 159 8.82 5.58 14.07
N ARG A 160 8.83 5.38 15.37
CA ARG A 160 8.97 6.44 16.40
C ARG A 160 10.38 6.41 17.03
#